data_acb99fc255477c26551aeef3b3ea4da7
#
_entry.id   acb99fc255477c26551aeef3b3ea4da7
#
_cell.length_a   1.000
_cell.length_b   1.000
_cell.length_c   1.000
_cell.angle_alpha   90.00
_cell.angle_beta   90.00
_cell.angle_gamma   90.00
#
_symmetry.space_group_name_H-M   'P 1'
#
loop_
_entity.id
_entity.type
_entity.pdbx_description
1 polymer ?
#
loop_
_entity_poly.entity_id
_entity_poly.type
_entity_poly.pdbx_seq_one_letter_code
_entity_poly.pdbx_strand_id
1 'polypeptide(L)'
;MPNLTGFKEDRVGVYIEKDPYAILDYTLDFTNWLPSGDTIASITVTAETISGDSTPLAIDSSTNTTTLVTANISAGTVGNIYNVEYKIITTNGLRDSRNFRIKVVERQA
;
A
#
# COMPACT_ATOMS: atom_id res chain seq x y z
N MET A 1 1.87 14.12 -5.10
CA MET A 1 1.61 13.08 -4.12
C MET A 1 2.91 12.58 -3.57
N PRO A 2 3.18 12.85 -2.31
CA PRO A 2 4.44 12.44 -1.71
C PRO A 2 4.63 10.93 -1.67
N ASN A 3 3.52 10.18 -1.60
CA ASN A 3 3.61 8.73 -1.46
C ASN A 3 4.22 8.05 -2.68
N LEU A 4 3.91 8.56 -3.87
CA LEU A 4 4.37 7.93 -5.10
C LEU A 4 5.88 8.11 -5.30
N THR A 5 6.45 9.16 -4.72
CA THR A 5 7.88 9.44 -4.86
C THR A 5 8.74 8.71 -3.84
N GLY A 6 8.12 8.10 -2.83
CA GLY A 6 8.85 7.36 -1.80
C GLY A 6 9.12 5.90 -2.13
N PHE A 7 8.51 5.38 -3.19
CA PHE A 7 8.66 3.97 -3.53
C PHE A 7 10.03 3.72 -4.18
N LYS A 8 10.60 2.57 -3.80
CA LYS A 8 11.89 2.11 -4.30
C LYS A 8 11.76 0.67 -4.77
N GLU A 9 12.75 0.19 -5.51
CA GLU A 9 12.78 -1.20 -5.94
C GLU A 9 14.06 -1.88 -5.47
N ASP A 10 13.92 -3.16 -5.10
CA ASP A 10 15.06 -4.05 -4.90
C ASP A 10 14.80 -5.35 -5.65
N ARG A 11 15.57 -6.42 -5.38
CA ARG A 11 15.42 -7.69 -6.10
C ARG A 11 14.07 -8.34 -5.90
N VAL A 12 13.42 -8.08 -4.77
CA VAL A 12 12.14 -8.71 -4.43
C VAL A 12 10.97 -7.95 -5.04
N GLY A 13 11.13 -6.64 -5.26
CA GLY A 13 10.09 -5.79 -5.81
C GLY A 13 10.05 -4.41 -5.19
N VAL A 14 8.88 -3.82 -5.20
CA VAL A 14 8.68 -2.44 -4.74
C VAL A 14 8.56 -2.39 -3.23
N TYR A 15 9.18 -1.39 -2.62
CA TYR A 15 9.03 -1.13 -1.19
C TYR A 15 9.08 0.36 -0.90
N ILE A 16 8.63 0.72 0.31
CA ILE A 16 8.76 2.07 0.83
C ILE A 16 9.17 1.97 2.31
N GLU A 17 9.93 2.94 2.77
CA GLU A 17 10.34 3.03 4.17
C GLU A 17 9.34 3.86 4.96
N LYS A 18 9.09 3.46 6.20
CA LYS A 18 8.15 4.15 7.07
C LYS A 18 8.76 4.28 8.46
N ASP A 19 8.66 5.47 9.04
CA ASP A 19 8.98 5.67 10.45
C ASP A 19 7.88 5.07 11.32
N PRO A 20 8.19 4.42 12.44
CA PRO A 20 7.16 3.82 13.29
C PRO A 20 6.17 4.84 13.87
N TYR A 21 6.59 6.10 13.99
CA TYR A 21 5.70 7.18 14.46
C TYR A 21 4.76 7.69 13.36
N ALA A 22 5.08 7.46 12.10
CA ALA A 22 4.37 8.08 10.99
C ALA A 22 2.99 7.45 10.77
N ILE A 23 2.03 8.32 10.46
CA ILE A 23 0.70 7.94 10.00
C ILE A 23 0.52 8.64 8.67
N LEU A 24 0.52 7.88 7.59
CA LEU A 24 0.57 8.44 6.24
C LEU A 24 -0.40 7.74 5.32
N ASP A 25 -0.79 8.45 4.26
CA ASP A 25 -1.56 7.88 3.17
C ASP A 25 -0.63 7.30 2.12
N TYR A 26 -0.98 6.10 1.65
CA TYR A 26 -0.24 5.42 0.60
C TYR A 26 -1.19 5.16 -0.56
N THR A 27 -0.90 5.76 -1.72
CA THR A 27 -1.79 5.73 -2.88
C THR A 27 -1.16 4.95 -4.02
N LEU A 28 -1.94 4.04 -4.61
CA LEU A 28 -1.59 3.39 -5.86
C LEU A 28 -2.55 3.84 -6.96
N ASP A 29 -1.99 4.06 -8.14
CA ASP A 29 -2.72 4.53 -9.30
C ASP A 29 -2.92 3.38 -10.29
N PHE A 30 -4.18 3.06 -10.56
CA PHE A 30 -4.55 1.98 -11.47
C PHE A 30 -4.96 2.47 -12.86
N THR A 31 -4.76 3.75 -13.15
CA THR A 31 -5.22 4.36 -14.41
C THR A 31 -4.75 3.59 -15.63
N ASN A 32 -3.48 3.21 -15.67
CA ASN A 32 -2.91 2.53 -16.83
C ASN A 32 -3.34 1.07 -16.95
N TRP A 33 -3.80 0.47 -15.88
CA TRP A 33 -4.29 -0.91 -15.89
C TRP A 33 -5.75 -1.00 -16.31
N LEU A 34 -6.57 -0.02 -15.92
CA LEU A 34 -8.01 -0.05 -16.15
C LEU A 34 -8.33 0.06 -17.64
N PRO A 35 -9.23 -0.79 -18.16
CA PRO A 35 -9.72 -0.60 -19.53
C PRO A 35 -10.47 0.73 -19.68
N SER A 36 -10.50 1.23 -20.89
CA SER A 36 -11.21 2.48 -21.18
C SER A 36 -12.67 2.39 -20.74
N GLY A 37 -13.09 3.36 -19.93
CA GLY A 37 -14.47 3.43 -19.43
C GLY A 37 -14.74 2.60 -18.19
N ASP A 38 -13.76 1.83 -17.70
CA ASP A 38 -13.93 1.08 -16.46
C ASP A 38 -13.44 1.88 -15.27
N THR A 39 -13.98 1.58 -14.09
CA THR A 39 -13.64 2.28 -12.86
C THR A 39 -13.54 1.29 -11.70
N ILE A 40 -12.88 1.69 -10.63
CA ILE A 40 -12.78 0.91 -9.41
C ILE A 40 -14.11 0.96 -8.68
N ALA A 41 -14.70 -0.22 -8.41
CA ALA A 41 -15.98 -0.33 -7.71
C ALA A 41 -15.80 -0.66 -6.23
N SER A 42 -14.86 -1.55 -5.89
CA SER A 42 -14.62 -1.91 -4.50
C SER A 42 -13.15 -2.23 -4.28
N ILE A 43 -12.72 -2.11 -3.03
CA ILE A 43 -11.33 -2.32 -2.65
C ILE A 43 -11.23 -3.12 -1.35
N THR A 44 -10.11 -3.81 -1.19
CA THR A 44 -9.72 -4.43 0.07
C THR A 44 -8.22 -4.20 0.25
N VAL A 45 -7.83 -3.68 1.41
CA VAL A 45 -6.44 -3.44 1.75
C VAL A 45 -6.08 -4.27 2.96
N THR A 46 -5.03 -5.06 2.84
CA THR A 46 -4.53 -5.89 3.94
C THR A 46 -3.03 -5.74 4.09
N ALA A 47 -2.54 -6.05 5.28
CA ALA A 47 -1.11 -6.03 5.57
C ALA A 47 -0.74 -7.25 6.41
N GLU A 48 0.44 -7.81 6.14
CA GLU A 48 0.96 -8.93 6.94
C GLU A 48 2.44 -8.73 7.19
N THR A 49 2.92 -9.27 8.30
CA THR A 49 4.35 -9.26 8.63
C THR A 49 5.04 -10.38 7.87
N ILE A 50 6.07 -10.05 7.11
CA ILE A 50 6.85 -11.05 6.38
C ILE A 50 8.25 -11.24 6.95
N SER A 51 8.72 -10.31 7.80
CA SER A 51 9.99 -10.44 8.48
C SER A 51 9.95 -9.63 9.77
N GLY A 52 10.47 -10.19 10.83
CA GLY A 52 10.48 -9.57 12.15
C GLY A 52 9.48 -10.22 13.08
N ASP A 53 9.05 -9.48 14.12
CA ASP A 53 8.10 -10.01 15.09
C ASP A 53 6.65 -9.86 14.56
N SER A 54 5.70 -10.35 15.32
CA SER A 54 4.30 -10.42 14.89
C SER A 54 3.51 -9.14 15.12
N THR A 55 4.16 -8.04 15.50
CA THR A 55 3.48 -6.76 15.74
C THR A 55 2.88 -6.26 14.42
N PRO A 56 1.57 -6.02 14.36
CA PRO A 56 0.94 -5.69 13.08
C PRO A 56 1.18 -4.25 12.65
N LEU A 57 1.10 -4.05 11.34
CA LEU A 57 0.95 -2.74 10.74
C LEU A 57 -0.54 -2.44 10.69
N ALA A 58 -0.94 -1.23 11.05
CA ALA A 58 -2.36 -0.88 11.11
C ALA A 58 -2.82 -0.20 9.83
N ILE A 59 -3.89 -0.72 9.25
CA ILE A 59 -4.61 -0.08 8.15
C ILE A 59 -5.78 0.66 8.79
N ASP A 60 -5.62 1.97 9.00
CA ASP A 60 -6.61 2.75 9.75
C ASP A 60 -7.84 3.06 8.92
N SER A 61 -7.66 3.25 7.62
CA SER A 61 -8.76 3.47 6.68
C SER A 61 -8.28 3.20 5.26
N SER A 62 -9.22 2.97 4.37
CA SER A 62 -8.92 2.87 2.94
C SER A 62 -10.06 3.48 2.14
N THR A 63 -9.72 4.13 1.05
CA THR A 63 -10.69 4.78 0.16
C THR A 63 -10.23 4.61 -1.28
N ASN A 64 -11.14 4.86 -2.20
CA ASN A 64 -10.80 4.85 -3.61
C ASN A 64 -11.54 5.95 -4.36
N THR A 65 -10.89 6.43 -5.41
CA THR A 65 -11.56 7.17 -6.48
C THR A 65 -11.84 6.20 -7.62
N THR A 66 -12.17 6.71 -8.80
CA THR A 66 -12.39 5.86 -9.96
C THR A 66 -11.11 5.16 -10.43
N THR A 67 -9.94 5.70 -10.11
CA THR A 67 -8.65 5.18 -10.59
C THR A 67 -7.58 5.01 -9.52
N LEU A 68 -7.78 5.59 -8.33
CA LEU A 68 -6.78 5.59 -7.26
C LEU A 68 -7.29 4.83 -6.05
N VAL A 69 -6.39 4.12 -5.38
CA VAL A 69 -6.67 3.50 -4.07
C VAL A 69 -5.70 4.08 -3.06
N THR A 70 -6.24 4.55 -1.94
CA THR A 70 -5.46 5.15 -0.87
C THR A 70 -5.76 4.43 0.44
N ALA A 71 -4.72 4.09 1.18
CA ALA A 71 -4.85 3.55 2.53
C ALA A 71 -4.08 4.43 3.50
N ASN A 72 -4.68 4.70 4.66
CA ASN A 72 -4.01 5.40 5.75
C ASN A 72 -3.39 4.34 6.66
N ILE A 73 -2.08 4.36 6.80
CA ILE A 73 -1.32 3.29 7.46
C ILE A 73 -0.51 3.87 8.61
N SER A 74 -0.59 3.21 9.76
CA SER A 74 0.11 3.61 10.96
C SER A 74 0.77 2.41 11.63
N ALA A 75 1.44 2.66 12.76
CA ALA A 75 2.09 1.65 13.58
C ALA A 75 3.26 0.96 12.88
N GLY A 76 3.54 -0.27 13.23
CA GLY A 76 4.69 -1.01 12.76
C GLY A 76 5.87 -0.91 13.72
N THR A 77 6.72 -1.92 13.70
CA THR A 77 7.89 -2.02 14.57
C THR A 77 9.16 -1.88 13.77
N VAL A 78 10.11 -1.08 14.26
CA VAL A 78 11.43 -0.91 13.63
C VAL A 78 12.07 -2.28 13.42
N GLY A 79 12.58 -2.51 12.22
CA GLY A 79 13.20 -3.76 11.83
C GLY A 79 12.25 -4.72 11.14
N ASN A 80 10.95 -4.51 11.24
CA ASN A 80 9.97 -5.37 10.58
C ASN A 80 9.81 -4.98 9.11
N ILE A 81 9.46 -5.98 8.31
CA ILE A 81 9.07 -5.79 6.91
C ILE A 81 7.66 -6.35 6.77
N TYR A 82 6.78 -5.55 6.19
CA TYR A 82 5.39 -5.91 5.99
C TYR A 82 5.08 -5.92 4.50
N ASN A 83 4.16 -6.81 4.11
CA ASN A 83 3.60 -6.80 2.77
C ASN A 83 2.19 -6.21 2.84
N VAL A 84 1.95 -5.18 2.05
CA VAL A 84 0.64 -4.54 1.96
C VAL A 84 0.05 -4.87 0.61
N GLU A 85 -1.17 -5.40 0.59
CA GLU A 85 -1.84 -5.80 -0.64
C GLU A 85 -3.09 -4.96 -0.84
N TYR A 86 -3.20 -4.39 -2.04
CA TYR A 86 -4.37 -3.64 -2.49
C TYR A 86 -5.09 -4.48 -3.53
N LYS A 87 -6.29 -4.94 -3.21
CA LYS A 87 -7.15 -5.70 -4.13
C LYS A 87 -8.27 -4.81 -4.61
N ILE A 88 -8.53 -4.83 -5.91
CA ILE A 88 -9.62 -4.07 -6.48
C ILE A 88 -10.55 -4.96 -7.27
N ILE A 89 -11.82 -4.54 -7.33
CA ILE A 89 -12.83 -5.11 -8.22
C ILE A 89 -13.40 -3.92 -9.00
N THR A 90 -13.41 -4.03 -10.32
CA THR A 90 -13.90 -2.95 -11.16
C THR A 90 -15.41 -3.04 -11.37
N THR A 91 -15.99 -1.97 -11.89
CA THR A 91 -17.42 -1.92 -12.22
C THR A 91 -17.81 -3.02 -13.21
N ASN A 92 -16.92 -3.37 -14.13
CA ASN A 92 -17.16 -4.43 -15.10
C ASN A 92 -16.81 -5.83 -14.61
N GLY A 93 -16.44 -5.96 -13.34
CA GLY A 93 -16.18 -7.26 -12.72
C GLY A 93 -14.76 -7.77 -12.87
N LEU A 94 -13.84 -7.00 -13.38
CA LEU A 94 -12.43 -7.36 -13.43
C LEU A 94 -11.81 -7.23 -12.04
N ARG A 95 -10.79 -8.04 -11.79
CA ARG A 95 -10.10 -8.04 -10.50
C ARG A 95 -8.61 -7.94 -10.73
N ASP A 96 -7.94 -7.22 -9.82
CA ASP A 96 -6.49 -7.15 -9.79
C ASP A 96 -6.03 -6.97 -8.36
N SER A 97 -4.78 -7.31 -8.11
CA SER A 97 -4.16 -6.99 -6.83
C SER A 97 -2.74 -6.50 -7.10
N ARG A 98 -2.31 -5.57 -6.27
CA ARG A 98 -0.94 -5.09 -6.27
C ARG A 98 -0.46 -5.04 -4.85
N ASN A 99 0.81 -5.35 -4.66
CA ASN A 99 1.39 -5.28 -3.34
C ASN A 99 2.70 -4.51 -3.37
N PHE A 100 3.07 -4.03 -2.21
CA PHE A 100 4.36 -3.44 -1.96
C PHE A 100 4.75 -3.75 -0.53
N ARG A 101 6.05 -3.66 -0.26
CA ARG A 101 6.53 -3.89 1.10
C ARG A 101 6.74 -2.55 1.80
N ILE A 102 6.48 -2.55 3.10
CA ILE A 102 6.83 -1.43 3.97
C ILE A 102 7.93 -1.91 4.91
N LYS A 103 9.07 -1.24 4.86
CA LYS A 103 10.16 -1.47 5.80
C LYS A 103 10.10 -0.39 6.86
N VAL A 104 9.89 -0.79 8.11
CA VAL A 104 9.78 0.18 9.20
C VAL A 104 11.17 0.46 9.75
N VAL A 105 11.57 1.72 9.66
CA VAL A 105 12.91 2.18 10.05
C VAL A 105 12.80 3.52 10.77
N GLU A 106 13.77 3.85 11.59
CA GLU A 106 13.88 5.21 12.12
C GLU A 106 14.48 6.09 11.04
N ARG A 107 13.68 7.03 10.57
CA ARG A 107 14.10 7.88 9.46
C ARG A 107 14.88 9.08 9.99
N GLN A 108 16.04 9.30 9.42
CA GLN A 108 16.89 10.43 9.79
C GLN A 108 16.81 11.53 8.75
N ALA A 109 16.93 12.75 9.24
CA ALA A 109 16.86 13.93 8.37
C ALA A 109 18.03 13.97 7.40
#